data_c146cfd7d0f805d725f89f80f6602fbc
#
_entry.id   c146cfd7d0f805d725f89f80f6602fbc
#
_cell.length_a   1.000
_cell.length_b   1.000
_cell.length_c   1.000
_cell.angle_alpha   90.00
_cell.angle_beta   90.00
_cell.angle_gamma   90.00
#
_symmetry.space_group_name_H-M   'P 1'
#
loop_
_entity.id
_entity.type
_entity.pdbx_description
1 polymer ?
#
loop_
_entity_poly.entity_id
_entity_poly.type
_entity_poly.pdbx_seq_one_letter_code
_entity_poly.pdbx_strand_id
1 'polypeptide(L)'
;MIRQILPIIAAACMAPCLAAEGWLTDMDAARKEAAERKKNLMIEFTGSDWCPPCKYLRSTILDSPEFANYADKNKLVLVELDFPRTPGKISTERMKERERIRRRYGVTGLPTGMLMDGTGAPQARFVGPTKTAPEYLEELENARELKNALNG
;
A
#
# COMPACT_ATOMS: atom_id res chain seq x y z
N MET A 1 20.75 -59.83 15.71
CA MET A 1 20.00 -58.66 16.21
C MET A 1 20.45 -57.47 15.42
N ILE A 2 19.70 -57.09 14.38
CA ILE A 2 20.02 -55.97 13.48
C ILE A 2 19.14 -54.81 13.93
N ARG A 3 19.77 -53.77 14.53
CA ARG A 3 19.08 -52.52 14.89
C ARG A 3 18.96 -51.67 13.63
N GLN A 4 17.77 -51.58 13.08
CA GLN A 4 17.44 -50.66 12.03
C GLN A 4 17.40 -49.25 12.60
N ILE A 5 18.31 -48.37 12.10
CA ILE A 5 18.33 -46.95 12.38
C ILE A 5 17.49 -46.29 11.29
N LEU A 6 16.28 -45.79 11.64
CA LEU A 6 15.49 -44.93 10.75
C LEU A 6 16.15 -43.54 10.67
N PRO A 7 16.37 -43.00 9.47
CA PRO A 7 16.77 -41.63 9.36
C PRO A 7 15.55 -40.71 9.63
N ILE A 8 15.71 -39.82 10.59
CA ILE A 8 14.78 -38.70 10.82
C ILE A 8 14.98 -37.73 9.70
N ILE A 9 14.07 -37.69 8.74
CA ILE A 9 14.03 -36.65 7.71
C ILE A 9 13.50 -35.40 8.40
N ALA A 10 14.40 -34.47 8.73
CA ALA A 10 14.04 -33.12 9.14
C ALA A 10 13.45 -32.41 7.94
N ALA A 11 12.13 -32.32 7.88
CA ALA A 11 11.45 -31.44 6.94
C ALA A 11 11.79 -30.00 7.30
N ALA A 12 12.76 -29.42 6.59
CA ALA A 12 13.02 -28.00 6.64
C ALA A 12 11.78 -27.28 6.12
N CYS A 13 11.02 -26.69 7.02
CA CYS A 13 9.92 -25.81 6.69
C CYS A 13 10.54 -24.55 6.06
N MET A 14 10.69 -24.56 4.74
CA MET A 14 11.01 -23.36 3.96
C MET A 14 9.76 -22.47 4.03
N ALA A 15 9.70 -21.60 5.04
CA ALA A 15 8.79 -20.49 5.00
C ALA A 15 9.11 -19.70 3.72
N PRO A 16 8.11 -19.42 2.87
CA PRO A 16 8.34 -18.56 1.72
C PRO A 16 8.80 -17.20 2.28
N CYS A 17 10.04 -16.83 1.96
CA CYS A 17 10.51 -15.47 2.13
C CYS A 17 9.67 -14.63 1.16
N LEU A 18 8.59 -14.03 1.65
CA LEU A 18 7.79 -13.07 0.91
C LEU A 18 8.67 -11.85 0.70
N ALA A 19 9.32 -11.84 -0.46
CA ALA A 19 10.00 -10.68 -1.00
C ALA A 19 9.05 -9.48 -0.95
N ALA A 20 9.60 -8.28 -0.80
CA ALA A 20 8.89 -7.01 -0.82
C ALA A 20 7.84 -7.00 -1.93
N GLU A 21 6.60 -7.26 -1.55
CA GLU A 21 5.51 -7.40 -2.49
C GLU A 21 5.14 -6.01 -2.95
N GLY A 22 5.13 -5.84 -4.27
CA GLY A 22 4.77 -4.62 -4.93
C GLY A 22 3.39 -4.12 -4.51
N TRP A 23 2.98 -3.01 -5.08
CA TRP A 23 1.68 -2.40 -4.84
C TRP A 23 0.54 -3.36 -5.23
N LEU A 24 -0.36 -3.63 -4.30
CA LEU A 24 -1.62 -4.33 -4.58
C LEU A 24 -2.53 -3.43 -5.43
N THR A 25 -3.43 -4.04 -6.18
CA THR A 25 -4.42 -3.31 -6.99
C THR A 25 -5.86 -3.61 -6.60
N ASP A 26 -6.03 -4.46 -5.60
CA ASP A 26 -7.31 -4.91 -5.06
C ASP A 26 -7.43 -4.42 -3.61
N MET A 27 -8.45 -3.61 -3.34
CA MET A 27 -8.63 -2.98 -2.03
C MET A 27 -9.06 -3.98 -0.95
N ASP A 28 -9.84 -4.98 -1.30
CA ASP A 28 -10.33 -5.96 -0.33
C ASP A 28 -9.20 -6.91 0.06
N ALA A 29 -8.37 -7.32 -0.90
CA ALA A 29 -7.15 -8.08 -0.63
C ALA A 29 -6.19 -7.29 0.28
N ALA A 30 -5.98 -6.00 0.00
CA ALA A 30 -5.12 -5.14 0.80
C ALA A 30 -5.64 -4.96 2.24
N ARG A 31 -6.94 -4.76 2.41
CA ARG A 31 -7.56 -4.69 3.74
C ARG A 31 -7.43 -5.98 4.53
N LYS A 32 -7.68 -7.11 3.85
CA LYS A 32 -7.54 -8.42 4.47
C LYS A 32 -6.11 -8.62 4.96
N GLU A 33 -5.12 -8.35 4.12
CA GLU A 33 -3.71 -8.44 4.51
C GLU A 33 -3.36 -7.52 5.67
N ALA A 34 -3.79 -6.25 5.61
CA ALA A 34 -3.54 -5.29 6.68
C ALA A 34 -4.15 -5.73 8.01
N ALA A 35 -5.38 -6.25 8.01
CA ALA A 35 -6.07 -6.75 9.20
C ALA A 35 -5.39 -8.00 9.78
N GLU A 36 -5.09 -8.99 8.96
CA GLU A 36 -4.44 -10.24 9.38
C GLU A 36 -3.06 -10.01 9.99
N ARG A 37 -2.30 -9.09 9.42
CA ARG A 37 -0.93 -8.77 9.85
C ARG A 37 -0.84 -7.60 10.83
N LYS A 38 -1.95 -6.97 11.20
CA LYS A 38 -2.02 -5.76 12.05
C LYS A 38 -1.13 -4.64 11.51
N LYS A 39 -1.21 -4.43 10.19
CA LYS A 39 -0.43 -3.42 9.47
C LYS A 39 -1.28 -2.22 9.12
N ASN A 40 -0.65 -1.07 8.94
CA ASN A 40 -1.29 0.10 8.32
C ASN A 40 -1.34 -0.07 6.80
N LEU A 41 -2.31 0.59 6.17
CA LEU A 41 -2.56 0.55 4.74
C LEU A 41 -2.28 1.93 4.13
N MET A 42 -1.45 1.98 3.09
CA MET A 42 -1.22 3.17 2.28
C MET A 42 -1.92 3.00 0.93
N ILE A 43 -2.87 3.89 0.64
CA ILE A 43 -3.60 3.89 -0.63
C ILE A 43 -3.11 5.04 -1.49
N GLU A 44 -2.83 4.76 -2.76
CA GLU A 44 -2.58 5.72 -3.82
C GLU A 44 -3.76 5.72 -4.80
N PHE A 45 -4.45 6.85 -4.93
CA PHE A 45 -5.44 7.11 -5.98
C PHE A 45 -4.72 7.84 -7.12
N THR A 46 -4.64 7.23 -8.28
CA THR A 46 -3.79 7.70 -9.38
C THR A 46 -4.47 7.63 -10.74
N GLY A 47 -3.92 8.34 -11.72
CA GLY A 47 -4.29 8.24 -13.14
C GLY A 47 -3.04 7.96 -13.96
N SER A 48 -2.59 6.71 -13.97
CA SER A 48 -1.25 6.31 -14.42
C SER A 48 -0.93 6.67 -15.87
N ASP A 49 -1.92 6.75 -16.76
CA ASP A 49 -1.72 6.99 -18.18
C ASP A 49 -1.96 8.44 -18.62
N TRP A 50 -2.66 9.25 -17.84
CA TRP A 50 -3.07 10.60 -18.25
C TRP A 50 -2.72 11.73 -17.27
N CYS A 51 -2.38 11.41 -16.01
CA CYS A 51 -2.21 12.41 -14.94
C CYS A 51 -0.71 12.73 -14.75
N PRO A 52 -0.16 13.83 -15.28
CA PRO A 52 1.27 14.16 -15.11
C PRO A 52 1.72 14.26 -13.66
N PRO A 53 0.98 14.92 -12.74
CA PRO A 53 1.36 14.95 -11.33
C PRO A 53 1.40 13.56 -10.69
N CYS A 54 0.52 12.63 -11.10
CA CYS A 54 0.54 11.25 -10.61
C CYS A 54 1.81 10.51 -11.05
N LYS A 55 2.20 10.68 -12.31
CA LYS A 55 3.43 10.10 -12.85
C LYS A 55 4.67 10.64 -12.14
N TYR A 56 4.69 11.94 -11.85
CA TYR A 56 5.76 12.56 -11.09
C TYR A 56 5.85 11.96 -9.68
N LEU A 57 4.73 11.92 -8.93
CA LEU A 57 4.68 11.33 -7.59
C LEU A 57 5.19 9.88 -7.60
N ARG A 58 4.73 9.08 -8.55
CA ARG A 58 5.15 7.69 -8.69
C ARG A 58 6.66 7.58 -8.91
N SER A 59 7.18 8.20 -9.97
CA SER A 59 8.58 8.05 -10.37
C SER A 59 9.58 8.72 -9.42
N THR A 60 9.19 9.78 -8.72
CA THR A 60 10.10 10.59 -7.89
C THR A 60 10.06 10.20 -6.42
N ILE A 61 8.90 9.74 -5.94
CA ILE A 61 8.69 9.48 -4.51
C ILE A 61 8.36 8.01 -4.26
N LEU A 62 7.26 7.50 -4.83
CA LEU A 62 6.76 6.18 -4.46
C LEU A 62 7.61 5.01 -4.99
N ASP A 63 8.36 5.20 -6.07
CA ASP A 63 9.32 4.23 -6.60
C ASP A 63 10.75 4.46 -6.06
N SER A 64 10.93 5.44 -5.14
CA SER A 64 12.26 5.71 -4.56
C SER A 64 12.66 4.64 -3.54
N PRO A 65 13.98 4.36 -3.42
CA PRO A 65 14.50 3.49 -2.36
C PRO A 65 14.14 3.99 -0.96
N GLU A 66 14.06 5.29 -0.76
CA GLU A 66 13.70 5.92 0.51
C GLU A 66 12.27 5.56 0.90
N PHE A 67 11.31 5.64 -0.04
CA PHE A 67 9.93 5.25 0.21
C PHE A 67 9.82 3.74 0.44
N ALA A 68 10.50 2.92 -0.35
CA ALA A 68 10.50 1.47 -0.19
C ALA A 68 11.01 1.06 1.20
N ASN A 69 12.14 1.64 1.65
CA ASN A 69 12.69 1.42 2.98
C ASN A 69 11.74 1.89 4.10
N TYR A 70 11.08 3.03 3.90
CA TYR A 70 10.08 3.54 4.84
C TYR A 70 8.88 2.59 4.95
N ALA A 71 8.35 2.15 3.82
CA ALA A 71 7.20 1.25 3.77
C ALA A 71 7.50 -0.09 4.44
N ASP A 72 8.68 -0.66 4.20
CA ASP A 72 9.13 -1.90 4.82
C ASP A 72 9.33 -1.76 6.33
N LYS A 73 10.10 -0.74 6.76
CA LYS A 73 10.33 -0.43 8.18
C LYS A 73 9.02 -0.28 8.95
N ASN A 74 8.04 0.37 8.35
CA ASN A 74 6.73 0.65 8.94
C ASN A 74 5.69 -0.42 8.64
N LYS A 75 6.10 -1.49 7.93
CA LYS A 75 5.25 -2.64 7.57
C LYS A 75 3.95 -2.19 6.91
N LEU A 76 4.02 -1.25 5.97
CA LEU A 76 2.86 -0.76 5.24
C LEU A 76 2.39 -1.80 4.22
N VAL A 77 1.08 -1.98 4.11
CA VAL A 77 0.46 -2.62 2.96
C VAL A 77 0.17 -1.53 1.94
N LEU A 78 0.73 -1.66 0.74
CA LEU A 78 0.62 -0.66 -0.32
C LEU A 78 -0.45 -1.08 -1.32
N VAL A 79 -1.38 -0.18 -1.66
CA VAL A 79 -2.40 -0.43 -2.67
C VAL A 79 -2.55 0.76 -3.61
N GLU A 80 -2.55 0.47 -4.91
CA GLU A 80 -2.76 1.46 -5.97
C GLU A 80 -4.16 1.29 -6.58
N LEU A 81 -4.94 2.35 -6.56
CA LEU A 81 -6.22 2.44 -7.24
C LEU A 81 -6.07 3.36 -8.45
N ASP A 82 -5.73 2.77 -9.60
CA ASP A 82 -5.53 3.48 -10.86
C ASP A 82 -6.87 3.76 -11.56
N PHE A 83 -7.04 4.97 -12.08
CA PHE A 83 -8.18 5.44 -12.87
C PHE A 83 -7.73 5.75 -14.30
N PRO A 84 -7.39 4.73 -15.10
CA PRO A 84 -6.88 4.94 -16.45
C PRO A 84 -7.96 5.49 -17.38
N ARG A 85 -7.52 6.26 -18.40
CA ARG A 85 -8.36 6.69 -19.51
C ARG A 85 -8.24 5.80 -20.74
N THR A 86 -7.17 5.01 -20.84
CA THR A 86 -6.99 4.04 -21.93
C THR A 86 -8.08 2.97 -21.86
N PRO A 87 -8.90 2.82 -22.93
CA PRO A 87 -9.94 1.81 -22.97
C PRO A 87 -9.39 0.39 -22.78
N GLY A 88 -10.07 -0.43 -22.00
CA GLY A 88 -9.71 -1.83 -21.78
C GLY A 88 -8.54 -2.07 -20.81
N LYS A 89 -7.92 -1.03 -20.27
CA LYS A 89 -6.82 -1.19 -19.32
C LYS A 89 -7.26 -1.85 -18.01
N ILE A 90 -8.49 -1.58 -17.59
CA ILE A 90 -9.17 -2.29 -16.50
C ILE A 90 -10.60 -2.62 -16.89
N SER A 91 -11.22 -3.61 -16.25
CA SER A 91 -12.63 -3.95 -16.51
C SER A 91 -13.57 -2.86 -16.01
N THR A 92 -14.78 -2.82 -16.60
CA THR A 92 -15.84 -1.89 -16.18
C THR A 92 -16.22 -2.10 -14.71
N GLU A 93 -16.25 -3.34 -14.25
CA GLU A 93 -16.57 -3.71 -12.87
C GLU A 93 -15.52 -3.16 -11.90
N ARG A 94 -14.25 -3.32 -12.21
CA ARG A 94 -13.15 -2.74 -11.41
C ARG A 94 -13.20 -1.22 -11.39
N MET A 95 -13.52 -0.58 -12.51
CA MET A 95 -13.68 0.88 -12.54
C MET A 95 -14.81 1.32 -11.62
N LYS A 96 -15.98 0.66 -11.68
CA LYS A 96 -17.11 0.96 -10.80
C LYS A 96 -16.79 0.78 -9.33
N GLU A 97 -16.04 -0.26 -9.00
CA GLU A 97 -15.56 -0.51 -7.63
C GLU A 97 -14.65 0.62 -7.15
N ARG A 98 -13.62 0.98 -7.93
CA ARG A 98 -12.69 2.06 -7.61
C ARG A 98 -13.39 3.40 -7.45
N GLU A 99 -14.36 3.73 -8.32
CA GLU A 99 -15.18 4.93 -8.21
C GLU A 99 -16.04 4.94 -6.94
N ARG A 100 -16.56 3.79 -6.51
CA ARG A 100 -17.29 3.66 -5.23
C ARG A 100 -16.35 3.92 -4.05
N ILE A 101 -15.14 3.36 -4.06
CA ILE A 101 -14.13 3.57 -3.04
C ILE A 101 -13.70 5.04 -3.01
N ARG A 102 -13.44 5.64 -4.18
CA ARG A 102 -13.09 7.05 -4.33
C ARG A 102 -14.14 7.97 -3.70
N ARG A 103 -15.43 7.73 -4.01
CA ARG A 103 -16.55 8.50 -3.43
C ARG A 103 -16.67 8.30 -1.93
N ARG A 104 -16.54 7.05 -1.45
CA ARG A 104 -16.59 6.73 -0.01
C ARG A 104 -15.58 7.53 0.79
N TYR A 105 -14.37 7.72 0.27
CA TYR A 105 -13.32 8.48 0.93
C TYR A 105 -13.26 9.96 0.54
N GLY A 106 -14.22 10.45 -0.24
CA GLY A 106 -14.29 11.86 -0.64
C GLY A 106 -13.06 12.33 -1.42
N VAL A 107 -12.49 11.46 -2.27
CA VAL A 107 -11.34 11.81 -3.11
C VAL A 107 -11.83 12.54 -4.34
N THR A 108 -11.52 13.83 -4.44
CA THR A 108 -11.98 14.71 -5.52
C THR A 108 -10.93 14.97 -6.59
N GLY A 109 -9.65 14.77 -6.29
CA GLY A 109 -8.53 15.02 -7.19
C GLY A 109 -7.50 13.88 -7.18
N LEU A 110 -6.61 13.88 -8.18
CA LEU A 110 -5.50 12.95 -8.31
C LEU A 110 -4.18 13.73 -8.51
N PRO A 111 -3.06 13.24 -7.99
CA PRO A 111 -2.94 12.11 -7.08
C PRO A 111 -3.49 12.39 -5.69
N THR A 112 -3.97 11.37 -5.00
CA THR A 112 -4.29 11.45 -3.58
C THR A 112 -3.78 10.19 -2.88
N GLY A 113 -2.90 10.36 -1.92
CA GLY A 113 -2.48 9.32 -0.99
C GLY A 113 -3.34 9.32 0.27
N MET A 114 -3.58 8.15 0.86
CA MET A 114 -4.25 8.02 2.15
C MET A 114 -3.56 6.98 3.01
N LEU A 115 -3.24 7.37 4.25
CA LEU A 115 -2.80 6.43 5.27
C LEU A 115 -4.01 5.98 6.08
N MET A 116 -4.15 4.68 6.27
CA MET A 116 -5.20 4.05 7.08
C MET A 116 -4.58 3.16 8.14
N ASP A 117 -5.28 2.98 9.23
CA ASP A 117 -4.89 1.96 10.22
C ASP A 117 -5.32 0.54 9.80
N GLY A 118 -4.91 -0.44 10.61
CA GLY A 118 -5.25 -1.84 10.40
C GLY A 118 -6.76 -2.15 10.47
N THR A 119 -7.59 -1.21 10.94
CA THR A 119 -9.07 -1.32 10.93
C THR A 119 -9.67 -0.73 9.65
N GLY A 120 -8.88 -0.03 8.83
CA GLY A 120 -9.32 0.68 7.63
C GLY A 120 -9.88 2.09 7.91
N ALA A 121 -9.64 2.64 9.10
CA ALA A 121 -9.98 4.02 9.41
C ALA A 121 -8.92 4.98 8.86
N PRO A 122 -9.30 6.05 8.11
CA PRO A 122 -8.37 7.03 7.60
C PRO A 122 -7.63 7.76 8.72
N GLN A 123 -6.31 7.89 8.57
CA GLN A 123 -5.44 8.62 9.49
C GLN A 123 -4.99 9.95 8.90
N ALA A 124 -4.60 9.95 7.63
CA ALA A 124 -4.12 11.12 6.93
C ALA A 124 -4.43 11.05 5.44
N ARG A 125 -4.44 12.21 4.81
CA ARG A 125 -4.61 12.39 3.37
C ARG A 125 -3.50 13.29 2.85
N PHE A 126 -2.91 12.90 1.74
CA PHE A 126 -1.83 13.60 1.05
C PHE A 126 -2.30 13.95 -0.36
N VAL A 127 -2.34 15.22 -0.73
CA VAL A 127 -2.84 15.67 -2.03
C VAL A 127 -1.73 16.38 -2.78
N GLY A 128 -1.50 15.94 -4.01
CA GLY A 128 -0.58 16.58 -4.94
C GLY A 128 0.90 16.19 -4.77
N PRO A 129 1.71 16.49 -5.80
CA PRO A 129 3.12 16.12 -5.85
C PRO A 129 4.03 17.31 -5.54
N THR A 130 3.64 18.21 -4.67
CA THR A 130 4.39 19.47 -4.42
C THR A 130 5.59 19.28 -3.50
N LYS A 131 5.95 18.04 -3.16
CA LYS A 131 6.95 17.73 -2.14
C LYS A 131 8.10 16.91 -2.71
N THR A 132 9.23 17.00 -2.06
CA THR A 132 10.35 16.05 -2.22
C THR A 132 10.05 14.74 -1.49
N ALA A 133 10.81 13.68 -1.77
CA ALA A 133 10.63 12.41 -1.06
C ALA A 133 10.81 12.55 0.46
N PRO A 134 11.84 13.25 0.99
CA PRO A 134 11.98 13.49 2.42
C PRO A 134 10.77 14.19 3.06
N GLU A 135 10.25 15.25 2.43
CA GLU A 135 9.08 15.98 2.93
C GLU A 135 7.82 15.13 2.96
N TYR A 136 7.64 14.28 1.94
CA TYR A 136 6.51 13.36 1.88
C TYR A 136 6.59 12.30 2.98
N LEU A 137 7.77 11.76 3.23
CA LEU A 137 8.01 10.77 4.28
C LEU A 137 7.86 11.37 5.69
N GLU A 138 8.33 12.59 5.90
CA GLU A 138 8.12 13.32 7.16
C GLU A 138 6.63 13.53 7.45
N GLU A 139 5.84 13.89 6.45
CA GLU A 139 4.41 14.06 6.60
C GLU A 139 3.69 12.74 6.93
N LEU A 140 4.11 11.62 6.31
CA LEU A 140 3.62 10.29 6.65
C LEU A 140 3.95 9.91 8.12
N GLU A 141 5.15 10.21 8.55
CA GLU A 141 5.58 9.91 9.94
C GLU A 141 4.81 10.74 10.95
N ASN A 142 4.71 12.05 10.73
CA ASN A 142 3.94 12.96 11.59
C ASN A 142 2.47 12.51 11.72
N ALA A 143 1.85 12.05 10.64
CA ALA A 143 0.49 11.53 10.67
C ALA A 143 0.35 10.26 11.53
N ARG A 144 1.34 9.38 11.48
CA ARG A 144 1.38 8.18 12.32
C ARG A 144 1.57 8.50 13.80
N GLU A 145 2.52 9.39 14.11
CA GLU A 145 2.84 9.77 15.48
C GLU A 145 1.68 10.48 16.16
N LEU A 146 1.02 11.40 15.46
CA LEU A 146 -0.14 12.12 15.98
C LEU A 146 -1.24 11.15 16.44
N LYS A 147 -1.51 10.11 15.64
CA LYS A 147 -2.50 9.11 16.00
C LYS A 147 -2.08 8.27 17.19
N ASN A 148 -0.83 7.85 17.27
CA ASN A 148 -0.33 7.07 18.39
C ASN A 148 -0.48 7.87 19.70
N ALA A 149 -0.23 9.19 19.67
CA ALA A 149 -0.41 10.08 20.79
C ALA A 149 -1.88 10.26 21.22
N LEU A 150 -2.83 10.15 20.28
CA LEU A 150 -4.27 10.28 20.58
C LEU A 150 -4.92 8.98 21.09
N ASN A 151 -4.27 7.83 20.85
CA ASN A 151 -4.79 6.50 21.23
C ASN A 151 -4.08 5.88 22.45
N GLY A 152 -3.09 6.55 23.03
CA GLY A 152 -2.39 6.15 24.26
C GLY A 152 -2.89 6.92 25.46
#